data_9950d05016f2e22ebfaeb83b9d784d3d
#
_entry.id   9950d05016f2e22ebfaeb83b9d784d3d
#
_cell.length_a   1.000
_cell.length_b   1.000
_cell.length_c   1.000
_cell.angle_alpha   90.00
_cell.angle_beta   90.00
_cell.angle_gamma   90.00
#
_symmetry.space_group_name_H-M   'P 1'
#
loop_
_entity.id
_entity.type
_entity.pdbx_description
1 polymer ?
#
loop_
_entity_poly.entity_id
_entity_poly.type
_entity_poly.pdbx_seq_one_letter_code
_entity_poly.pdbx_strand_id
1 'polypeptide(L)'
;VNYVARVGSYYDKELPYTGALKVMKNALSFDFLWKNIREKGNAYGVMSGFGRNGESYVVSYRDPHVGRSYEEYKKIATYLRDFEATELEMTKYIIGAISEMDTPKTAYTKFLLGLSCTLSHLTNEDLQREREEVLSASPEAIRKLSDYIEKAFSEEILCTIGNGEKIEKNKSYFDVIREI
;
A
#
# COMPACT_ATOMS: atom_id res chain seq x y z
N VAL A 1 -19.36 12.12 -1.89
CA VAL A 1 -18.30 11.28 -2.46
C VAL A 1 -16.97 11.86 -2.04
N ASN A 2 -16.09 11.04 -1.48
CA ASN A 2 -14.82 11.51 -0.96
C ASN A 2 -13.66 10.67 -1.50
N TYR A 3 -12.48 11.27 -1.50
CA TYR A 3 -11.19 10.59 -1.57
C TYR A 3 -10.59 10.68 -0.18
N VAL A 4 -10.25 9.55 0.42
CA VAL A 4 -9.75 9.47 1.79
C VAL A 4 -8.38 8.80 1.77
N ALA A 5 -7.34 9.54 2.11
CA ALA A 5 -5.97 9.09 2.00
C ALA A 5 -5.25 9.15 3.35
N ARG A 6 -4.47 8.12 3.65
CA ARG A 6 -3.44 8.10 4.67
C ARG A 6 -2.10 7.88 4.00
N VAL A 7 -1.13 8.75 4.29
CA VAL A 7 0.19 8.70 3.67
C VAL A 7 1.29 8.72 4.73
N GLY A 8 2.48 8.30 4.36
CA GLY A 8 3.63 8.32 5.25
C GLY A 8 4.87 7.71 4.60
N SER A 9 5.86 7.42 5.41
CA SER A 9 7.10 6.81 4.96
C SER A 9 7.66 5.84 5.99
N TYR A 10 8.05 4.64 5.53
CA TYR A 10 8.82 3.69 6.34
C TYR A 10 10.33 3.85 6.15
N TYR A 11 10.79 4.87 5.42
CA TYR A 11 12.21 5.04 5.15
C TYR A 11 13.01 5.09 6.45
N ASP A 12 13.77 4.03 6.65
CA ASP A 12 14.65 3.84 7.80
C ASP A 12 15.80 2.92 7.39
N LYS A 13 16.97 3.10 8.00
CA LYS A 13 18.14 2.24 7.73
C LYS A 13 17.93 0.80 8.21
N GLU A 14 17.07 0.63 9.21
CA GLU A 14 16.75 -0.67 9.80
C GLU A 14 15.62 -1.41 9.05
N LEU A 15 14.89 -0.71 8.18
CA LEU A 15 13.79 -1.24 7.38
C LEU A 15 14.08 -1.10 5.87
N PRO A 16 15.03 -1.88 5.33
CA PRO A 16 15.35 -1.81 3.90
C PRO A 16 14.18 -2.29 3.04
N TYR A 17 14.05 -1.74 1.84
CA TYR A 17 13.04 -2.21 0.89
C TYR A 17 13.22 -3.71 0.59
N THR A 18 12.10 -4.43 0.53
CA THR A 18 12.06 -5.86 0.16
C THR A 18 10.94 -6.15 -0.84
N GLY A 19 11.15 -7.12 -1.71
CA GLY A 19 10.15 -7.62 -2.65
C GLY A 19 8.88 -8.16 -1.98
N ALA A 20 8.97 -8.61 -0.72
CA ALA A 20 7.82 -9.05 0.06
C ALA A 20 6.74 -7.95 0.21
N LEU A 21 7.10 -6.65 0.13
CA LEU A 21 6.15 -5.54 0.13
C LEU A 21 5.17 -5.59 -1.06
N LYS A 22 5.59 -6.12 -2.21
CA LYS A 22 4.70 -6.31 -3.37
C LYS A 22 3.67 -7.41 -3.11
N VAL A 23 4.07 -8.48 -2.46
CA VAL A 23 3.18 -9.59 -2.09
C VAL A 23 2.20 -9.13 -1.00
N MET A 24 2.71 -8.42 0.02
CA MET A 24 1.89 -7.79 1.05
C MET A 24 0.84 -6.84 0.45
N LYS A 25 1.22 -5.98 -0.52
CA LYS A 25 0.30 -5.09 -1.23
C LYS A 25 -0.87 -5.85 -1.83
N ASN A 26 -0.61 -7.01 -2.46
CA ASN A 26 -1.65 -7.84 -3.03
C ASN A 26 -2.55 -8.47 -1.95
N ALA A 27 -1.98 -9.02 -0.89
CA ALA A 27 -2.74 -9.55 0.24
C ALA A 27 -3.64 -8.47 0.86
N LEU A 28 -3.10 -7.28 1.13
CA LEU A 28 -3.87 -6.15 1.62
C LEU A 28 -5.00 -5.75 0.66
N SER A 29 -4.71 -5.64 -0.63
CA SER A 29 -5.67 -5.16 -1.62
C SER A 29 -6.85 -6.12 -1.80
N PHE A 30 -6.58 -7.43 -1.90
CA PHE A 30 -7.61 -8.42 -2.23
C PHE A 30 -8.34 -8.98 -1.00
N ASP A 31 -7.71 -8.94 0.17
CA ASP A 31 -8.32 -9.46 1.38
C ASP A 31 -8.81 -8.33 2.30
N PHE A 32 -7.90 -7.61 2.93
CA PHE A 32 -8.26 -6.65 3.98
C PHE A 32 -8.99 -5.40 3.45
N LEU A 33 -8.38 -4.71 2.49
CA LEU A 33 -8.90 -3.43 1.99
C LEU A 33 -10.18 -3.62 1.19
N TRP A 34 -10.21 -4.65 0.32
CA TRP A 34 -11.41 -4.96 -0.43
C TRP A 34 -12.60 -5.23 0.47
N LYS A 35 -12.45 -6.12 1.45
CA LYS A 35 -13.53 -6.49 2.38
C LYS A 35 -14.00 -5.32 3.25
N ASN A 36 -13.08 -4.54 3.80
CA ASN A 36 -13.44 -3.55 4.82
C ASN A 36 -13.80 -2.17 4.23
N ILE A 37 -13.12 -1.73 3.17
CA ILE A 37 -13.32 -0.43 2.55
C ILE A 37 -14.36 -0.50 1.42
N ARG A 38 -14.28 -1.53 0.55
CA ARG A 38 -15.20 -1.64 -0.57
C ARG A 38 -16.49 -2.37 -0.21
N GLU A 39 -16.42 -3.64 0.20
CA GLU A 39 -17.63 -4.43 0.45
C GLU A 39 -18.44 -3.91 1.65
N LYS A 40 -17.81 -3.76 2.80
CA LYS A 40 -18.47 -3.26 4.02
C LYS A 40 -18.58 -1.75 4.10
N GLY A 41 -17.63 -1.03 3.48
CA GLY A 41 -17.55 0.43 3.48
C GLY A 41 -18.27 1.10 2.32
N ASN A 42 -18.67 0.34 1.28
CA ASN A 42 -19.31 0.84 0.07
C ASN A 42 -18.48 1.90 -0.71
N ALA A 43 -17.17 1.96 -0.51
CA ALA A 43 -16.30 2.73 -1.39
C ALA A 43 -16.26 2.09 -2.79
N TYR A 44 -16.11 2.90 -3.82
CA TYR A 44 -16.00 2.36 -5.19
C TYR A 44 -14.70 1.56 -5.36
N GLY A 45 -13.61 2.03 -4.77
CA GLY A 45 -12.36 1.32 -4.75
C GLY A 45 -11.38 1.84 -3.70
N VAL A 46 -10.32 1.09 -3.51
CA VAL A 46 -9.23 1.38 -2.59
C VAL A 46 -7.92 0.93 -3.20
N MET A 47 -6.86 1.69 -2.98
CA MET A 47 -5.51 1.42 -3.47
C MET A 47 -4.50 1.58 -2.33
N SER A 48 -3.40 0.86 -2.42
CA SER A 48 -2.25 1.04 -1.54
C SER A 48 -0.95 0.95 -2.34
N GLY A 49 0.09 1.59 -1.85
CA GLY A 49 1.42 1.53 -2.44
C GLY A 49 2.52 1.66 -1.39
N PHE A 50 3.63 0.96 -1.62
CA PHE A 50 4.80 0.92 -0.74
C PHE A 50 6.05 0.97 -1.63
N GLY A 51 6.61 2.16 -1.77
CA GLY A 51 7.71 2.44 -2.71
C GLY A 51 9.08 2.10 -2.14
N ARG A 52 10.08 1.91 -3.01
CA ARG A 52 11.49 1.70 -2.62
C ARG A 52 12.10 2.86 -1.83
N ASN A 53 11.60 4.07 -2.05
CA ASN A 53 12.00 5.28 -1.33
C ASN A 53 11.29 5.43 0.03
N GLY A 54 10.54 4.41 0.47
CA GLY A 54 9.78 4.41 1.71
C GLY A 54 8.39 5.02 1.59
N GLU A 55 8.06 5.72 0.51
CA GLU A 55 6.72 6.28 0.32
C GLU A 55 5.64 5.21 0.48
N SER A 56 4.66 5.52 1.32
CA SER A 56 3.58 4.61 1.65
C SER A 56 2.26 5.34 1.64
N TYR A 57 1.24 4.73 1.04
CA TYR A 57 -0.09 5.30 1.05
C TYR A 57 -1.18 4.22 1.02
N VAL A 58 -2.32 4.60 1.58
CA VAL A 58 -3.60 3.91 1.38
C VAL A 58 -4.63 4.98 1.03
N VAL A 59 -5.39 4.78 -0.04
CA VAL A 59 -6.40 5.75 -0.49
C VAL A 59 -7.64 5.04 -0.99
N SER A 60 -8.81 5.46 -0.51
CA SER A 60 -10.10 5.10 -1.08
C SER A 60 -10.63 6.22 -1.97
N TYR A 61 -11.42 5.85 -2.96
CA TYR A 61 -12.05 6.81 -3.86
C TYR A 61 -13.52 6.52 -4.08
N ARG A 62 -14.30 7.61 -4.29
CA ARG A 62 -15.75 7.58 -4.24
C ARG A 62 -16.26 6.91 -2.96
N ASP A 63 -15.64 7.29 -1.84
CA ASP A 63 -15.92 6.74 -0.53
C ASP A 63 -17.07 7.51 0.13
N PRO A 64 -18.12 6.85 0.60
CA PRO A 64 -19.19 7.50 1.35
C PRO A 64 -18.78 7.86 2.77
N HIS A 65 -17.67 7.32 3.30
CA HIS A 65 -17.21 7.51 4.67
C HIS A 65 -15.84 8.19 4.72
N VAL A 66 -15.59 8.98 5.77
CA VAL A 66 -14.29 9.58 6.06
C VAL A 66 -13.68 8.90 7.29
N GLY A 67 -14.22 9.15 8.48
CA GLY A 67 -13.67 8.62 9.72
C GLY A 67 -13.61 7.09 9.79
N ARG A 68 -14.65 6.40 9.28
CA ARG A 68 -14.64 4.95 9.24
C ARG A 68 -13.47 4.40 8.42
N SER A 69 -13.18 4.99 7.28
CA SER A 69 -12.09 4.53 6.42
C SER A 69 -10.74 4.74 7.08
N TYR A 70 -10.54 5.85 7.79
CA TYR A 70 -9.34 6.06 8.62
C TYR A 70 -9.20 5.03 9.73
N GLU A 71 -10.28 4.69 10.43
CA GLU A 71 -10.23 3.65 11.47
C GLU A 71 -9.90 2.27 10.89
N GLU A 72 -10.37 1.95 9.69
CA GLU A 72 -9.95 0.71 9.01
C GLU A 72 -8.46 0.75 8.61
N TYR A 73 -7.95 1.90 8.13
CA TYR A 73 -6.52 2.02 7.80
C TYR A 73 -5.60 1.83 9.02
N LYS A 74 -6.04 2.23 10.21
CA LYS A 74 -5.28 2.01 11.46
C LYS A 74 -5.11 0.52 11.79
N LYS A 75 -6.03 -0.33 11.34
CA LYS A 75 -6.00 -1.78 11.62
C LYS A 75 -5.04 -2.57 10.71
N ILE A 76 -4.45 -1.95 9.68
CA ILE A 76 -3.60 -2.65 8.70
C ILE A 76 -2.41 -3.32 9.39
N ALA A 77 -1.71 -2.63 10.30
CA ALA A 77 -0.57 -3.20 11.01
C ALA A 77 -0.95 -4.42 11.86
N THR A 78 -2.09 -4.35 12.56
CA THR A 78 -2.63 -5.49 13.34
C THR A 78 -3.00 -6.65 12.42
N TYR A 79 -3.69 -6.39 11.30
CA TYR A 79 -4.00 -7.41 10.32
C TYR A 79 -2.75 -8.12 9.81
N LEU A 80 -1.67 -7.39 9.52
CA LEU A 80 -0.41 -7.99 9.07
C LEU A 80 0.27 -8.80 10.16
N ARG A 81 0.23 -8.34 11.41
CA ARG A 81 0.81 -9.07 12.54
C ARG A 81 0.15 -10.43 12.75
N ASP A 82 -1.16 -10.49 12.52
CA ASP A 82 -1.97 -11.70 12.64
C ASP A 82 -2.18 -12.40 11.28
N PHE A 83 -1.39 -12.03 10.25
CA PHE A 83 -1.59 -12.53 8.90
C PHE A 83 -1.40 -14.04 8.82
N GLU A 84 -2.43 -14.71 8.33
CA GLU A 84 -2.43 -16.12 7.98
C GLU A 84 -2.92 -16.30 6.54
N ALA A 85 -2.29 -17.22 5.83
CA ALA A 85 -2.70 -17.57 4.48
C ALA A 85 -2.33 -19.04 4.20
N THR A 86 -3.20 -19.71 3.48
CA THR A 86 -2.92 -21.04 2.93
C THR A 86 -1.87 -20.95 1.83
N GLU A 87 -1.24 -22.07 1.48
CA GLU A 87 -0.30 -22.14 0.35
C GLU A 87 -0.93 -21.64 -0.95
N LEU A 88 -2.20 -21.95 -1.20
CA LEU A 88 -2.92 -21.50 -2.39
C LEU A 88 -3.12 -19.98 -2.39
N GLU A 89 -3.43 -19.38 -1.26
CA GLU A 89 -3.59 -17.92 -1.13
C GLU A 89 -2.27 -17.21 -1.33
N MET A 90 -1.20 -17.69 -0.68
CA MET A 90 0.15 -17.16 -0.89
C MET A 90 0.57 -17.25 -2.36
N THR A 91 0.32 -18.37 -3.02
CA THR A 91 0.59 -18.54 -4.45
C THR A 91 -0.14 -17.49 -5.29
N LYS A 92 -1.41 -17.20 -5.01
CA LYS A 92 -2.18 -16.15 -5.71
C LYS A 92 -1.57 -14.75 -5.52
N TYR A 93 -1.16 -14.40 -4.30
CA TYR A 93 -0.55 -13.10 -4.02
C TYR A 93 0.82 -12.97 -4.71
N ILE A 94 1.63 -14.02 -4.71
CA ILE A 94 2.93 -14.06 -5.39
C ILE A 94 2.74 -13.95 -6.91
N ILE A 95 1.82 -14.72 -7.51
CA ILE A 95 1.52 -14.63 -8.94
C ILE A 95 1.06 -13.21 -9.32
N GLY A 96 0.22 -12.59 -8.51
CA GLY A 96 -0.20 -11.21 -8.72
C GLY A 96 0.98 -10.24 -8.75
N ALA A 97 1.92 -10.36 -7.80
CA ALA A 97 3.12 -9.52 -7.74
C ALA A 97 4.05 -9.75 -8.93
N ILE A 98 4.31 -11.01 -9.30
CA ILE A 98 5.12 -11.35 -10.48
C ILE A 98 4.47 -10.86 -11.78
N SER A 99 3.15 -10.97 -11.91
CA SER A 99 2.42 -10.49 -13.09
C SER A 99 2.56 -8.97 -13.28
N GLU A 100 2.56 -8.19 -12.20
CA GLU A 100 2.84 -6.76 -12.26
C GLU A 100 4.29 -6.48 -12.72
N MET A 101 5.27 -7.24 -12.24
CA MET A 101 6.68 -7.10 -12.61
C MET A 101 6.93 -7.49 -14.08
N ASP A 102 6.29 -8.53 -14.56
CA ASP A 102 6.46 -9.11 -15.90
C ASP A 102 5.53 -8.51 -16.96
N THR A 103 4.77 -7.48 -16.62
CA THR A 103 3.91 -6.77 -17.57
C THR A 103 4.70 -6.38 -18.82
N PRO A 104 4.23 -6.75 -20.04
CA PRO A 104 4.88 -6.39 -21.29
C PRO A 104 5.09 -4.89 -21.42
N LYS A 105 6.30 -4.47 -21.76
CA LYS A 105 6.71 -3.07 -21.84
C LYS A 105 7.02 -2.67 -23.27
N THR A 106 6.49 -1.53 -23.71
CA THR A 106 6.89 -0.90 -24.96
C THR A 106 8.35 -0.45 -24.90
N ALA A 107 8.96 -0.14 -26.06
CA ALA A 107 10.33 0.39 -26.12
C ALA A 107 10.48 1.67 -25.27
N TYR A 108 9.48 2.54 -25.31
CA TYR A 108 9.44 3.77 -24.49
C TYR A 108 9.41 3.47 -22.98
N THR A 109 8.56 2.56 -22.54
CA THR A 109 8.47 2.17 -21.12
C THR A 109 9.76 1.48 -20.65
N LYS A 110 10.43 0.68 -21.51
CA LYS A 110 11.74 0.10 -21.19
C LYS A 110 12.81 1.16 -21.03
N PHE A 111 12.82 2.18 -21.90
CA PHE A 111 13.72 3.31 -21.79
C PHE A 111 13.52 4.07 -20.47
N LEU A 112 12.26 4.40 -20.12
CA LEU A 112 11.96 5.09 -18.86
C LEU A 112 12.36 4.26 -17.63
N LEU A 113 12.15 2.95 -17.66
CA LEU A 113 12.59 2.05 -16.60
C LEU A 113 14.11 2.06 -16.47
N GLY A 114 14.84 1.91 -17.58
CA GLY A 114 16.30 1.96 -17.58
C GLY A 114 16.84 3.30 -17.06
N LEU A 115 16.24 4.41 -17.50
CA LEU A 115 16.59 5.75 -17.00
C LEU A 115 16.32 5.86 -15.49
N SER A 116 15.16 5.41 -15.02
CA SER A 116 14.82 5.40 -13.60
C SER A 116 15.80 4.56 -12.78
N CYS A 117 16.14 3.35 -13.24
CA CYS A 117 17.13 2.51 -12.57
C CYS A 117 18.50 3.19 -12.50
N THR A 118 18.94 3.83 -13.58
CA THR A 118 20.20 4.56 -13.61
C THR A 118 20.23 5.72 -12.62
N LEU A 119 19.17 6.54 -12.59
CA LEU A 119 19.06 7.68 -11.67
C LEU A 119 18.94 7.26 -10.20
N SER A 120 18.33 6.11 -9.95
CA SER A 120 18.15 5.56 -8.60
C SER A 120 19.29 4.62 -8.18
N HIS A 121 20.32 4.45 -9.01
CA HIS A 121 21.43 3.52 -8.77
C HIS A 121 21.00 2.07 -8.53
N LEU A 122 19.88 1.65 -9.14
CA LEU A 122 19.39 0.27 -9.07
C LEU A 122 20.12 -0.59 -10.10
N THR A 123 20.73 -1.67 -9.63
CA THR A 123 21.42 -2.65 -10.47
C THR A 123 20.51 -3.77 -10.92
N ASN A 124 20.95 -4.57 -11.90
CA ASN A 124 20.23 -5.79 -12.28
C ASN A 124 20.18 -6.81 -11.12
N GLU A 125 21.23 -6.86 -10.32
CA GLU A 125 21.30 -7.70 -9.11
C GLU A 125 20.24 -7.30 -8.08
N ASP A 126 19.98 -5.99 -7.92
CA ASP A 126 18.91 -5.49 -7.03
C ASP A 126 17.53 -5.89 -7.54
N LEU A 127 17.30 -5.81 -8.84
CA LEU A 127 16.03 -6.21 -9.46
C LEU A 127 15.84 -7.73 -9.37
N GLN A 128 16.91 -8.50 -9.56
CA GLN A 128 16.86 -9.96 -9.44
C GLN A 128 16.59 -10.38 -7.99
N ARG A 129 17.28 -9.77 -7.02
CA ARG A 129 17.03 -10.00 -5.59
C ARG A 129 15.59 -9.71 -5.22
N GLU A 130 15.03 -8.58 -5.65
CA GLU A 130 13.61 -8.26 -5.43
C GLU A 130 12.69 -9.37 -5.95
N ARG A 131 12.99 -9.89 -7.16
CA ARG A 131 12.22 -10.97 -7.75
C ARG A 131 12.28 -12.25 -6.92
N GLU A 132 13.46 -12.61 -6.44
CA GLU A 132 13.66 -13.78 -5.57
C GLU A 132 12.93 -13.62 -4.23
N GLU A 133 12.95 -12.42 -3.64
CA GLU A 133 12.20 -12.11 -2.43
C GLU A 133 10.68 -12.21 -2.63
N VAL A 134 10.16 -11.80 -3.80
CA VAL A 134 8.75 -11.99 -4.16
C VAL A 134 8.42 -13.47 -4.26
N LEU A 135 9.24 -14.25 -4.98
CA LEU A 135 9.00 -15.68 -5.21
C LEU A 135 9.10 -16.52 -3.91
N SER A 136 9.94 -16.11 -2.97
CA SER A 136 10.16 -16.79 -1.69
C SER A 136 9.32 -16.23 -0.54
N ALA A 137 8.39 -15.30 -0.83
CA ALA A 137 7.58 -14.70 0.22
C ALA A 137 6.72 -15.74 0.96
N SER A 138 6.72 -15.64 2.29
CA SER A 138 5.98 -16.53 3.19
C SER A 138 5.04 -15.73 4.11
N PRO A 139 4.06 -16.36 4.77
CA PRO A 139 3.24 -15.68 5.77
C PRO A 139 4.08 -15.02 6.87
N GLU A 140 5.19 -15.64 7.29
CA GLU A 140 6.13 -15.08 8.27
C GLU A 140 6.80 -13.81 7.76
N ALA A 141 7.21 -13.80 6.48
CA ALA A 141 7.78 -12.59 5.85
C ALA A 141 6.75 -11.46 5.80
N ILE A 142 5.49 -11.77 5.50
CA ILE A 142 4.40 -10.76 5.49
C ILE A 142 4.13 -10.23 6.91
N ARG A 143 4.10 -11.08 7.94
CA ARG A 143 3.91 -10.64 9.34
C ARG A 143 4.97 -9.63 9.79
N LYS A 144 6.23 -9.83 9.42
CA LYS A 144 7.32 -8.89 9.73
C LYS A 144 7.13 -7.50 9.11
N LEU A 145 6.35 -7.38 8.05
CA LEU A 145 6.06 -6.10 7.42
C LEU A 145 5.06 -5.24 8.23
N SER A 146 4.49 -5.77 9.32
CA SER A 146 3.72 -4.95 10.26
C SER A 146 4.53 -3.77 10.79
N ASP A 147 5.82 -3.95 11.05
CA ASP A 147 6.72 -2.90 11.55
C ASP A 147 6.92 -1.78 10.52
N TYR A 148 6.98 -2.14 9.22
CA TYR A 148 7.02 -1.17 8.11
C TYR A 148 5.77 -0.30 8.07
N ILE A 149 4.60 -0.90 8.29
CA ILE A 149 3.32 -0.18 8.30
C ILE A 149 3.19 0.70 9.55
N GLU A 150 3.60 0.23 10.71
CA GLU A 150 3.63 1.05 11.93
C GLU A 150 4.54 2.26 11.76
N LYS A 151 5.74 2.07 11.22
CA LYS A 151 6.68 3.15 10.93
C LYS A 151 6.11 4.11 9.90
N ALA A 152 5.60 3.58 8.77
CA ALA A 152 5.08 4.39 7.67
C ALA A 152 3.97 5.35 8.11
N PHE A 153 3.10 4.90 8.99
CA PHE A 153 1.93 5.66 9.41
C PHE A 153 2.01 6.21 10.84
N SER A 154 3.20 6.29 11.41
CA SER A 154 3.40 6.81 12.76
C SER A 154 3.02 8.28 12.92
N GLU A 155 3.17 9.09 11.88
CA GLU A 155 2.89 10.54 11.90
C GLU A 155 1.41 10.88 11.61
N GLU A 156 0.57 9.90 11.33
CA GLU A 156 -0.87 10.07 11.05
C GLU A 156 -1.19 11.17 10.01
N ILE A 157 -0.42 11.25 8.92
CA ILE A 157 -0.65 12.22 7.85
C ILE A 157 -1.90 11.80 7.05
N LEU A 158 -2.98 12.57 7.22
CA LEU A 158 -4.30 12.30 6.64
C LEU A 158 -4.69 13.38 5.64
N CYS A 159 -5.33 13.00 4.55
CA CYS A 159 -5.87 13.94 3.55
C CYS A 159 -7.21 13.45 3.03
N THR A 160 -8.20 14.35 3.01
CA THR A 160 -9.51 14.06 2.40
C THR A 160 -9.89 15.18 1.46
N ILE A 161 -10.36 14.82 0.26
CA ILE A 161 -11.00 15.74 -0.70
C ILE A 161 -12.40 15.20 -0.95
N GLY A 162 -13.42 16.07 -0.80
CA GLY A 162 -14.78 15.64 -1.05
C GLY A 162 -15.89 16.56 -0.51
N ASN A 163 -16.93 15.94 0.02
CA ASN A 163 -18.12 16.68 0.49
C ASN A 163 -17.82 17.43 1.79
N GLY A 164 -17.99 18.76 1.77
CA GLY A 164 -17.70 19.66 2.90
C GLY A 164 -18.43 19.29 4.19
N GLU A 165 -19.72 18.91 4.12
CA GLU A 165 -20.48 18.51 5.32
C GLU A 165 -19.90 17.26 5.97
N LYS A 166 -19.41 16.29 5.15
CA LYS A 166 -18.79 15.07 5.67
C LYS A 166 -17.42 15.35 6.26
N ILE A 167 -16.65 16.24 5.64
CA ILE A 167 -15.35 16.66 6.16
C ILE A 167 -15.56 17.38 7.49
N GLU A 168 -16.50 18.31 7.58
CA GLU A 168 -16.79 19.04 8.82
C GLU A 168 -17.26 18.12 9.96
N LYS A 169 -18.08 17.10 9.68
CA LYS A 169 -18.47 16.08 10.65
C LYS A 169 -17.31 15.25 11.17
N ASN A 170 -16.20 15.21 10.45
CA ASN A 170 -14.98 14.48 10.79
C ASN A 170 -13.79 15.40 11.05
N LYS A 171 -14.03 16.64 11.39
CA LYS A 171 -12.99 17.69 11.58
C LYS A 171 -11.90 17.32 12.59
N SER A 172 -12.19 16.45 13.54
CA SER A 172 -11.21 15.98 14.52
C SER A 172 -10.02 15.22 13.92
N TYR A 173 -10.11 14.80 12.65
CA TYR A 173 -9.00 14.17 11.92
C TYR A 173 -8.09 15.16 11.21
N PHE A 174 -8.43 16.45 11.15
CA PHE A 174 -7.76 17.43 10.29
C PHE A 174 -7.28 18.66 11.08
N ASP A 175 -6.05 19.05 10.85
CA ASP A 175 -5.49 20.30 11.38
C ASP A 175 -5.98 21.51 10.56
N VAL A 176 -6.23 21.31 9.27
CA VAL A 176 -6.65 22.38 8.34
C VAL A 176 -7.74 21.88 7.41
N ILE A 177 -8.84 22.65 7.31
CA ILE A 177 -9.89 22.45 6.33
C ILE A 177 -9.94 23.68 5.41
N ARG A 178 -10.00 23.46 4.09
CA ARG A 178 -10.09 24.52 3.08
C ARG A 178 -11.19 24.21 2.08
N GLU A 179 -11.90 25.21 1.63
CA GLU A 179 -12.77 25.13 0.46
C GLU A 179 -11.93 25.32 -0.82
N ILE A 180 -12.26 24.55 -1.87
CA ILE A 180 -11.60 24.58 -3.17
C ILE A 180 -12.61 25.10 -4.20
#